data_5761e23ed9103ebf86e3fe920937a88c
#
_entry.id   5761e23ed9103ebf86e3fe920937a88c
#
_cell.length_a   1.000
_cell.length_b   1.000
_cell.length_c   1.000
_cell.angle_alpha   90.00
_cell.angle_beta   90.00
_cell.angle_gamma   90.00
#
_symmetry.space_group_name_H-M   'P 1'
#
loop_
_entity.id
_entity.type
_entity.pdbx_description
1 polymer ?
#
loop_
_entity_poly.entity_id
_entity_poly.type
_entity_poly.pdbx_seq_one_letter_code
_entity_poly.pdbx_strand_id
1 'polypeptide(L)'
;MNRILAVEGLSVHAGNSALLRDVSFALAPGEVLTLVGQSGAGKSLLAQAIMGNLPDALQAGGTVEIAGVASAAADHRTRRPLWGRQLGLLPQEPWLALDPTMRILPQIEETYRHVRRDGTPANARQRAREALSGLGMADKAGHFPHQISGGMAQRVAFAAVYAGGAPILIADEPTKGLDRRMRDEVVTLLREALLEGCALLTITHDLEVAEALGGRLAVIQQGQIIEQGETARLMQAPQHAYTQALLAAQPRCWPDSSKPQLGELLLEGVGLGKAFGAQKLFADINLNIRAGEWLALTGPSGCGKTTLGNILLGVLRPDAGVVHRHTPSPFAFQKLYQDPVASFPLRQSLRDSISDLCRRHGHAYAAFTTMMADLELDTAMLERRPDGVSGGELQRIAIARILLMQPQLVFADEPTSRLDAITQKHTMDFLLQALGRTNAALILVTHDDTMAERVAGRSLSLSA
;
A
#
# COMPACT_ATOMS: atom_id res chain seq x y z
N MET A 1 28.91 -19.60 10.12
CA MET A 1 28.55 -18.26 9.58
C MET A 1 28.07 -17.41 10.76
N ASN A 2 28.52 -16.16 10.87
CA ASN A 2 28.15 -15.28 11.98
C ASN A 2 26.72 -14.78 11.73
N ARG A 3 25.70 -15.45 12.28
CA ARG A 3 24.28 -15.05 12.14
C ARG A 3 23.94 -14.04 13.25
N ILE A 4 23.25 -12.96 12.89
CA ILE A 4 22.80 -11.94 13.85
C ILE A 4 21.32 -12.08 14.20
N LEU A 5 20.52 -12.62 13.28
CA LEU A 5 19.13 -13.03 13.46
C LEU A 5 18.98 -14.45 12.96
N ALA A 6 18.39 -15.34 13.76
CA ALA A 6 17.94 -16.64 13.28
C ALA A 6 16.54 -16.96 13.82
N VAL A 7 15.72 -17.53 12.96
CA VAL A 7 14.36 -17.99 13.25
C VAL A 7 14.32 -19.47 12.88
N GLU A 8 13.95 -20.32 13.83
CA GLU A 8 13.93 -21.78 13.66
C GLU A 8 12.59 -22.35 14.08
N GLY A 9 11.87 -22.98 13.13
CA GLY A 9 10.60 -23.64 13.37
C GLY A 9 9.48 -22.73 13.87
N LEU A 10 9.51 -21.43 13.51
CA LEU A 10 8.53 -20.46 14.02
C LEU A 10 7.15 -20.79 13.52
N SER A 11 6.24 -21.04 14.46
CA SER A 11 4.84 -21.31 14.19
C SER A 11 3.96 -20.43 15.08
N VAL A 12 2.82 -19.94 14.54
CA VAL A 12 1.87 -19.12 15.29
C VAL A 12 0.47 -19.68 15.09
N HIS A 13 -0.28 -19.82 16.17
CA HIS A 13 -1.63 -20.38 16.20
C HIS A 13 -2.64 -19.41 16.82
N ALA A 14 -3.84 -19.40 16.27
CA ALA A 14 -5.05 -18.82 16.87
C ALA A 14 -6.01 -19.96 17.20
N GLY A 15 -6.05 -20.41 18.45
CA GLY A 15 -6.73 -21.65 18.81
C GLY A 15 -6.21 -22.84 17.97
N ASN A 16 -7.09 -23.50 17.22
CA ASN A 16 -6.73 -24.63 16.36
C ASN A 16 -6.23 -24.22 14.96
N SER A 17 -6.28 -22.95 14.62
CA SER A 17 -5.87 -22.47 13.30
C SER A 17 -4.39 -22.08 13.29
N ALA A 18 -3.58 -22.71 12.44
CA ALA A 18 -2.19 -22.36 12.23
C ALA A 18 -2.09 -21.17 11.24
N LEU A 19 -1.61 -20.04 11.72
CA LEU A 19 -1.41 -18.80 10.96
C LEU A 19 0.00 -18.72 10.35
N LEU A 20 1.02 -19.24 11.07
CA LEU A 20 2.37 -19.48 10.56
C LEU A 20 2.75 -20.93 10.86
N ARG A 21 3.54 -21.55 9.96
CA ARG A 21 3.89 -22.97 10.02
C ARG A 21 5.36 -23.15 9.68
N ASP A 22 6.17 -23.54 10.67
CA ASP A 22 7.56 -23.97 10.51
C ASP A 22 8.42 -23.01 9.69
N VAL A 23 8.32 -21.70 9.98
CA VAL A 23 9.10 -20.67 9.28
C VAL A 23 10.52 -20.65 9.83
N SER A 24 11.53 -20.85 8.95
CA SER A 24 12.93 -20.89 9.32
C SER A 24 13.80 -20.09 8.35
N PHE A 25 14.65 -19.22 8.87
CA PHE A 25 15.67 -18.48 8.12
C PHE A 25 16.71 -17.87 9.07
N ALA A 26 17.83 -17.39 8.50
CA ALA A 26 18.84 -16.66 9.24
C ALA A 26 19.34 -15.47 8.42
N LEU A 27 19.84 -14.42 9.10
CA LEU A 27 20.48 -13.25 8.53
C LEU A 27 21.85 -13.05 9.17
N ALA A 28 22.83 -12.74 8.35
CA ALA A 28 24.13 -12.23 8.75
C ALA A 28 24.12 -10.69 8.80
N PRO A 29 25.08 -10.02 9.49
CA PRO A 29 25.27 -8.58 9.41
C PRO A 29 25.42 -8.11 7.96
N GLY A 30 24.72 -7.02 7.58
CA GLY A 30 24.73 -6.49 6.22
C GLY A 30 23.94 -7.30 5.20
N GLU A 31 23.24 -8.37 5.62
CA GLU A 31 22.40 -9.18 4.74
C GLU A 31 20.95 -8.67 4.74
N VAL A 32 20.30 -8.74 3.55
CA VAL A 32 18.86 -8.48 3.43
C VAL A 32 18.11 -9.75 3.06
N LEU A 33 16.99 -9.98 3.73
CA LEU A 33 15.96 -10.93 3.36
C LEU A 33 14.66 -10.16 3.13
N THR A 34 14.15 -10.19 1.90
CA THR A 34 12.84 -9.63 1.58
C THR A 34 11.80 -10.75 1.60
N LEU A 35 10.75 -10.58 2.38
CA LEU A 35 9.62 -11.50 2.48
C LEU A 35 8.46 -10.97 1.66
N VAL A 36 8.03 -11.70 0.64
CA VAL A 36 6.91 -11.34 -0.23
C VAL A 36 5.80 -12.39 -0.19
N GLY A 37 4.58 -11.99 -0.50
CA GLY A 37 3.43 -12.89 -0.56
C GLY A 37 2.12 -12.12 -0.46
N GLN A 38 1.01 -12.85 -0.63
CA GLN A 38 -0.35 -12.31 -0.60
C GLN A 38 -0.68 -11.63 0.74
N SER A 39 -1.63 -10.68 0.71
CA SER A 39 -2.22 -10.15 1.94
C SER A 39 -2.83 -11.27 2.77
N GLY A 40 -2.61 -11.23 4.10
CA GLY A 40 -3.06 -12.30 4.98
C GLY A 40 -2.17 -13.56 5.03
N ALA A 41 -1.06 -13.63 4.25
CA ALA A 41 -0.15 -14.79 4.29
C ALA A 41 0.69 -14.92 5.59
N GLY A 42 0.54 -13.99 6.55
CA GLY A 42 1.23 -14.04 7.84
C GLY A 42 2.50 -13.20 7.94
N LYS A 43 2.84 -12.37 6.95
CA LYS A 43 4.08 -11.58 6.90
C LYS A 43 4.28 -10.67 8.12
N SER A 44 3.33 -9.79 8.40
CA SER A 44 3.39 -8.88 9.57
C SER A 44 3.31 -9.66 10.89
N LEU A 45 2.60 -10.79 10.90
CA LEU A 45 2.55 -11.68 12.05
C LEU A 45 3.93 -12.28 12.36
N LEU A 46 4.72 -12.60 11.32
CA LEU A 46 6.11 -13.04 11.47
C LEU A 46 6.97 -11.96 12.12
N ALA A 47 6.86 -10.70 11.65
CA ALA A 47 7.57 -9.57 12.27
C ALA A 47 7.19 -9.41 13.76
N GLN A 48 5.90 -9.47 14.09
CA GLN A 48 5.42 -9.40 15.47
C GLN A 48 5.93 -10.57 16.33
N ALA A 49 5.96 -11.79 15.77
CA ALA A 49 6.49 -12.95 16.46
C ALA A 49 7.98 -12.82 16.77
N ILE A 50 8.79 -12.30 15.83
CA ILE A 50 10.22 -12.03 16.03
C ILE A 50 10.41 -10.93 17.07
N MET A 51 9.63 -9.85 17.00
CA MET A 51 9.63 -8.77 17.99
C MET A 51 9.21 -9.25 19.37
N GLY A 52 8.38 -10.28 19.50
CA GLY A 52 7.78 -10.73 20.74
C GLY A 52 6.65 -9.81 21.22
N ASN A 53 5.86 -9.26 20.29
CA ASN A 53 4.70 -8.42 20.56
C ASN A 53 3.40 -8.95 19.93
N LEU A 54 3.31 -10.29 19.83
CA LEU A 54 2.07 -10.95 19.42
C LEU A 54 0.92 -10.63 20.39
N PRO A 55 -0.31 -10.49 19.88
CA PRO A 55 -1.51 -10.45 20.73
C PRO A 55 -1.61 -11.68 21.65
N ASP A 56 -2.11 -11.49 22.87
CA ASP A 56 -2.23 -12.56 23.90
C ASP A 56 -3.09 -13.76 23.44
N ALA A 57 -4.00 -13.54 22.48
CA ALA A 57 -4.84 -14.60 21.91
C ALA A 57 -4.06 -15.56 20.99
N LEU A 58 -2.81 -15.23 20.63
CA LEU A 58 -1.98 -16.02 19.73
C LEU A 58 -0.89 -16.76 20.49
N GLN A 59 -0.63 -17.99 20.06
CA GLN A 59 0.42 -18.84 20.62
C GLN A 59 1.55 -19.04 19.63
N ALA A 60 2.78 -18.76 20.04
CA ALA A 60 3.97 -18.95 19.22
C ALA A 60 4.78 -20.16 19.67
N GLY A 61 5.30 -20.94 18.72
CA GLY A 61 6.27 -22.02 18.91
C GLY A 61 7.52 -21.78 18.10
N GLY A 62 8.59 -22.52 18.38
CA GLY A 62 9.89 -22.36 17.74
C GLY A 62 10.85 -21.46 18.51
N THR A 63 11.97 -21.11 17.89
CA THR A 63 13.07 -20.34 18.50
C THR A 63 13.42 -19.10 17.69
N VAL A 64 13.69 -18.00 18.38
CA VAL A 64 14.23 -16.76 17.79
C VAL A 64 15.54 -16.44 18.49
N GLU A 65 16.63 -16.32 17.72
CA GLU A 65 17.94 -15.90 18.20
C GLU A 65 18.25 -14.49 17.66
N ILE A 66 18.59 -13.57 18.55
CA ILE A 66 18.91 -12.17 18.24
C ILE A 66 20.28 -11.85 18.86
N ALA A 67 21.26 -11.48 18.02
CA ALA A 67 22.63 -11.17 18.44
C ALA A 67 23.26 -12.24 19.38
N GLY A 68 23.04 -13.52 19.06
CA GLY A 68 23.56 -14.66 19.83
C GLY A 68 22.74 -15.05 21.06
N VAL A 69 21.64 -14.38 21.35
CA VAL A 69 20.72 -14.72 22.45
C VAL A 69 19.50 -15.44 21.89
N ALA A 70 19.43 -16.76 22.11
CA ALA A 70 18.28 -17.57 21.71
C ALA A 70 17.19 -17.52 22.77
N SER A 71 15.93 -17.42 22.34
CA SER A 71 14.74 -17.47 23.20
C SER A 71 13.61 -18.24 22.50
N ALA A 72 12.73 -18.89 23.29
CA ALA A 72 11.50 -19.43 22.73
C ALA A 72 10.64 -18.33 22.09
N ALA A 73 9.99 -18.61 20.97
CA ALA A 73 9.15 -17.63 20.30
C ALA A 73 8.00 -17.09 21.19
N ALA A 74 7.53 -17.88 22.14
CA ALA A 74 6.55 -17.46 23.15
C ALA A 74 7.13 -16.54 24.24
N ASP A 75 8.46 -16.48 24.42
CA ASP A 75 9.09 -15.67 25.47
C ASP A 75 9.33 -14.23 25.03
N HIS A 76 8.29 -13.41 25.13
CA HIS A 76 8.35 -11.98 24.80
C HIS A 76 9.21 -11.16 25.79
N ARG A 77 9.38 -11.63 27.04
CA ARG A 77 10.09 -10.90 28.12
C ARG A 77 11.57 -10.78 27.82
N THR A 78 12.19 -11.81 27.27
CA THR A 78 13.62 -11.82 26.88
C THR A 78 13.89 -10.87 25.72
N ARG A 79 12.94 -10.67 24.78
CA ARG A 79 13.14 -9.82 23.59
C ARG A 79 12.83 -8.34 23.82
N ARG A 80 11.89 -8.01 24.69
CA ARG A 80 11.49 -6.61 24.97
C ARG A 80 12.68 -5.68 25.32
N PRO A 81 13.68 -6.09 26.14
CA PRO A 81 14.85 -5.26 26.42
C PRO A 81 15.77 -4.99 25.22
N LEU A 82 15.62 -5.77 24.13
CA LEU A 82 16.42 -5.65 22.91
C LEU A 82 15.86 -4.58 21.95
N TRP A 83 14.61 -4.14 22.16
CA TRP A 83 13.95 -3.16 21.28
C TRP A 83 14.72 -1.85 21.21
N GLY A 84 14.89 -1.35 20.00
CA GLY A 84 15.63 -0.13 19.68
C GLY A 84 17.16 -0.25 19.78
N ARG A 85 17.69 -1.27 20.49
CA ARG A 85 19.15 -1.47 20.70
C ARG A 85 19.73 -2.58 19.84
N GLN A 86 19.05 -3.69 19.72
CA GLN A 86 19.45 -4.86 18.92
C GLN A 86 18.48 -5.09 17.78
N LEU A 87 17.22 -4.69 17.95
CA LEU A 87 16.14 -4.95 17.03
C LEU A 87 15.29 -3.69 16.88
N GLY A 88 15.30 -3.09 15.68
CA GLY A 88 14.46 -1.97 15.28
C GLY A 88 13.28 -2.46 14.44
N LEU A 89 12.12 -1.81 14.59
CA LEU A 89 10.93 -2.07 13.77
C LEU A 89 10.46 -0.78 13.13
N LEU A 90 10.38 -0.77 11.80
CA LEU A 90 9.63 0.21 11.02
C LEU A 90 8.27 -0.44 10.68
N PRO A 91 7.17 -0.04 11.34
CA PRO A 91 5.88 -0.67 11.17
C PRO A 91 5.22 -0.28 9.85
N GLN A 92 4.17 -0.99 9.45
CA GLN A 92 3.45 -0.82 8.18
C GLN A 92 2.93 0.62 7.94
N GLU A 93 2.56 1.34 8.99
CA GLU A 93 2.11 2.73 8.94
C GLU A 93 2.97 3.57 9.88
N PRO A 94 4.23 3.88 9.48
CA PRO A 94 5.21 4.49 10.37
C PRO A 94 4.78 5.85 10.92
N TRP A 95 3.93 6.59 10.18
CA TRP A 95 3.36 7.85 10.66
C TRP A 95 2.47 7.69 11.88
N LEU A 96 1.86 6.50 12.10
CA LEU A 96 1.11 6.20 13.32
C LEU A 96 2.03 5.89 14.52
N ALA A 97 3.31 5.58 14.28
CA ALA A 97 4.30 5.40 15.33
C ALA A 97 4.82 6.73 15.90
N LEU A 98 4.56 7.85 15.20
CA LEU A 98 4.92 9.17 15.67
C LEU A 98 3.86 9.71 16.65
N ASP A 99 4.30 10.31 17.76
CA ASP A 99 3.41 10.97 18.70
C ASP A 99 2.82 12.24 18.05
N PRO A 100 1.49 12.32 17.81
CA PRO A 100 0.86 13.46 17.15
C PRO A 100 0.92 14.75 17.97
N THR A 101 1.18 14.64 19.28
CA THR A 101 1.25 15.78 20.22
C THR A 101 2.67 16.30 20.42
N MET A 102 3.66 15.62 19.87
CA MET A 102 5.08 15.94 19.99
C MET A 102 5.67 16.42 18.65
N ARG A 103 6.56 17.40 18.68
CA ARG A 103 7.29 17.84 17.49
C ARG A 103 8.25 16.76 17.00
N ILE A 104 8.57 16.76 15.69
CA ILE A 104 9.37 15.66 15.09
C ILE A 104 10.80 15.58 15.62
N LEU A 105 11.49 16.71 15.83
CA LEU A 105 12.86 16.69 16.35
C LEU A 105 12.98 16.04 17.73
N PRO A 106 12.17 16.39 18.73
CA PRO A 106 12.17 15.73 20.03
C PRO A 106 11.97 14.22 19.97
N GLN A 107 11.17 13.69 19.05
CA GLN A 107 10.93 12.25 18.93
C GLN A 107 12.19 11.48 18.51
N ILE A 108 12.98 12.05 17.60
CA ILE A 108 14.30 11.48 17.24
C ILE A 108 15.30 11.66 18.37
N GLU A 109 15.29 12.84 19.03
CA GLU A 109 16.17 13.15 20.17
C GLU A 109 15.97 12.14 21.31
N GLU A 110 14.73 11.74 21.60
CA GLU A 110 14.42 10.75 22.63
C GLU A 110 15.07 9.40 22.35
N THR A 111 15.12 8.94 21.11
CA THR A 111 15.76 7.69 20.74
C THR A 111 17.28 7.74 21.04
N TYR A 112 17.96 8.81 20.63
CA TYR A 112 19.37 8.99 20.97
C TYR A 112 19.60 9.04 22.48
N ARG A 113 18.73 9.71 23.23
CA ARG A 113 18.87 9.93 24.67
C ARG A 113 18.56 8.69 25.51
N HIS A 114 17.50 7.96 25.18
CA HIS A 114 16.96 6.90 26.06
C HIS A 114 17.24 5.49 25.55
N VAL A 115 17.35 5.30 24.24
CA VAL A 115 17.61 4.00 23.63
C VAL A 115 19.11 3.80 23.43
N ARG A 116 19.76 4.67 22.67
CA ARG A 116 21.18 4.53 22.37
C ARG A 116 22.07 4.88 23.57
N ARG A 117 21.66 5.84 24.38
CA ARG A 117 22.34 6.28 25.63
C ARG A 117 23.79 6.74 25.41
N ASP A 118 24.14 7.23 24.23
CA ASP A 118 25.48 7.68 23.90
C ASP A 118 25.56 9.22 23.97
N GLY A 119 25.84 9.74 25.16
CA GLY A 119 26.19 11.13 25.33
C GLY A 119 25.22 11.97 26.17
N THR A 120 25.46 13.29 26.14
CA THR A 120 24.68 14.29 26.86
C THR A 120 23.36 14.61 26.11
N PRO A 121 22.37 15.23 26.77
CA PRO A 121 21.17 15.72 26.09
C PRO A 121 21.46 16.66 24.91
N ALA A 122 22.52 17.49 25.04
CA ALA A 122 22.93 18.39 23.97
C ALA A 122 23.43 17.63 22.73
N ASN A 123 24.19 16.54 22.93
CA ASN A 123 24.68 15.67 21.87
C ASN A 123 23.52 14.92 21.18
N ALA A 124 22.57 14.39 21.95
CA ALA A 124 21.38 13.73 21.40
C ALA A 124 20.58 14.67 20.47
N ARG A 125 20.38 15.91 20.91
CA ARG A 125 19.68 16.92 20.11
C ARG A 125 20.46 17.31 18.85
N GLN A 126 21.78 17.42 18.93
CA GLN A 126 22.63 17.72 17.78
C GLN A 126 22.53 16.59 16.73
N ARG A 127 22.65 15.32 17.15
CA ARG A 127 22.50 14.15 16.28
C ARG A 127 21.13 14.06 15.63
N ALA A 128 20.07 14.35 16.40
CA ALA A 128 18.72 14.39 15.86
C ALA A 128 18.55 15.45 14.76
N ARG A 129 19.18 16.62 14.91
CA ARG A 129 19.22 17.65 13.87
C ARG A 129 20.00 17.20 12.63
N GLU A 130 21.12 16.55 12.83
CA GLU A 130 21.95 15.99 11.75
C GLU A 130 21.19 14.93 10.97
N ALA A 131 20.48 14.02 11.67
CA ALA A 131 19.61 13.02 11.05
C ALA A 131 18.49 13.67 10.20
N LEU A 132 17.80 14.69 10.73
CA LEU A 132 16.79 15.42 9.95
C LEU A 132 17.40 16.18 8.77
N SER A 133 18.60 16.76 8.94
CA SER A 133 19.30 17.46 7.86
C SER A 133 19.71 16.51 6.74
N GLY A 134 20.20 15.30 7.07
CA GLY A 134 20.51 14.24 6.10
C GLY A 134 19.29 13.80 5.28
N LEU A 135 18.10 13.90 5.87
CA LEU A 135 16.83 13.63 5.19
C LEU A 135 16.24 14.83 4.42
N GLY A 136 16.96 15.96 4.36
CA GLY A 136 16.47 17.20 3.74
C GLY A 136 15.28 17.84 4.48
N MET A 137 15.18 17.63 5.81
CA MET A 137 14.03 18.05 6.64
C MET A 137 14.43 18.98 7.79
N ALA A 138 15.58 19.63 7.73
CA ALA A 138 16.07 20.52 8.78
C ALA A 138 15.07 21.65 9.13
N ASP A 139 14.39 22.21 8.12
CA ASP A 139 13.37 23.26 8.26
C ASP A 139 12.09 22.78 8.92
N LYS A 140 11.85 21.46 8.95
CA LYS A 140 10.67 20.82 9.53
C LYS A 140 10.85 20.41 11.00
N ALA A 141 12.02 20.58 11.60
CA ALA A 141 12.35 20.16 12.97
C ALA A 141 11.31 20.57 14.03
N GLY A 142 10.71 21.74 13.85
CA GLY A 142 9.70 22.30 14.75
C GLY A 142 8.24 21.92 14.43
N HIS A 143 7.98 21.15 13.38
CA HIS A 143 6.63 20.75 12.97
C HIS A 143 6.13 19.54 13.77
N PHE A 144 4.81 19.40 13.83
CA PHE A 144 4.13 18.21 14.33
C PHE A 144 3.87 17.21 13.19
N PRO A 145 3.67 15.91 13.47
CA PRO A 145 3.39 14.90 12.44
C PRO A 145 2.25 15.27 11.47
N HIS A 146 1.19 15.88 11.95
CA HIS A 146 0.04 16.29 11.13
C HIS A 146 0.33 17.51 10.20
N GLN A 147 1.47 18.16 10.36
CA GLN A 147 1.89 19.34 9.55
C GLN A 147 2.85 18.97 8.42
N ILE A 148 3.21 17.70 8.28
CA ILE A 148 4.11 17.18 7.25
C ILE A 148 3.38 16.16 6.37
N SER A 149 3.89 15.91 5.15
CA SER A 149 3.31 14.89 4.28
C SER A 149 3.57 13.47 4.79
N GLY A 150 2.77 12.49 4.33
CA GLY A 150 2.96 11.09 4.70
C GLY A 150 4.37 10.56 4.44
N GLY A 151 4.96 10.88 3.28
CA GLY A 151 6.35 10.50 2.98
C GLY A 151 7.39 11.19 3.85
N MET A 152 7.14 12.44 4.28
CA MET A 152 7.99 13.10 5.28
C MET A 152 7.86 12.41 6.64
N ALA A 153 6.65 12.06 7.08
CA ALA A 153 6.42 11.33 8.32
C ALA A 153 7.10 9.94 8.31
N GLN A 154 7.08 9.27 7.16
CA GLN A 154 7.81 8.01 6.94
C GLN A 154 9.32 8.17 7.18
N ARG A 155 9.93 9.20 6.60
CA ARG A 155 11.35 9.49 6.78
C ARG A 155 11.70 9.83 8.23
N VAL A 156 10.85 10.60 8.92
CA VAL A 156 11.01 10.88 10.36
C VAL A 156 10.94 9.61 11.19
N ALA A 157 9.97 8.73 10.93
CA ALA A 157 9.84 7.45 11.63
C ALA A 157 11.05 6.55 11.36
N PHE A 158 11.56 6.50 10.13
CA PHE A 158 12.80 5.81 9.80
C PHE A 158 13.97 6.37 10.61
N ALA A 159 14.17 7.70 10.63
CA ALA A 159 15.21 8.34 11.41
C ALA A 159 15.11 8.04 12.91
N ALA A 160 13.90 8.04 13.47
CA ALA A 160 13.66 7.73 14.86
C ALA A 160 14.03 6.28 15.21
N VAL A 161 13.70 5.32 14.35
CA VAL A 161 14.07 3.90 14.53
C VAL A 161 15.59 3.72 14.36
N TYR A 162 16.15 4.28 13.28
CA TYR A 162 17.57 4.14 12.95
C TYR A 162 18.49 4.82 13.96
N ALA A 163 18.05 5.91 14.59
CA ALA A 163 18.75 6.60 15.68
C ALA A 163 19.11 5.67 16.86
N GLY A 164 18.34 4.60 17.07
CA GLY A 164 18.63 3.60 18.08
C GLY A 164 19.94 2.84 17.86
N GLY A 165 20.39 2.74 16.61
CA GLY A 165 21.61 2.03 16.21
C GLY A 165 21.47 0.50 16.31
N ALA A 166 20.24 -0.01 16.18
CA ALA A 166 20.00 -1.46 16.20
C ALA A 166 20.65 -2.12 14.98
N PRO A 167 21.45 -3.18 15.17
CA PRO A 167 22.09 -3.89 14.06
C PRO A 167 21.14 -4.77 13.26
N ILE A 168 19.88 -4.92 13.69
CA ILE A 168 18.82 -5.63 12.97
C ILE A 168 17.64 -4.69 12.80
N LEU A 169 17.20 -4.50 11.57
CA LEU A 169 16.02 -3.70 11.23
C LEU A 169 14.96 -4.59 10.56
N ILE A 170 13.75 -4.56 11.10
CA ILE A 170 12.56 -5.12 10.46
C ILE A 170 11.78 -3.97 9.85
N ALA A 171 11.49 -4.03 8.54
CA ALA A 171 10.71 -3.03 7.84
C ALA A 171 9.44 -3.68 7.25
N ASP A 172 8.29 -3.41 7.84
CA ASP A 172 7.01 -3.99 7.44
C ASP A 172 6.27 -3.01 6.51
N GLU A 173 6.20 -3.36 5.22
CA GLU A 173 5.59 -2.55 4.14
C GLU A 173 6.11 -1.10 4.10
N PRO A 174 7.44 -0.88 4.10
CA PRO A 174 8.02 0.45 4.32
C PRO A 174 7.71 1.46 3.22
N THR A 175 7.21 1.02 2.07
CA THR A 175 6.95 1.86 0.89
C THR A 175 5.47 1.94 0.52
N LYS A 176 4.60 1.34 1.34
CA LYS A 176 3.17 1.28 1.06
C LYS A 176 2.53 2.67 0.99
N GLY A 177 1.77 2.92 -0.09
CA GLY A 177 1.05 4.20 -0.27
C GLY A 177 1.94 5.40 -0.62
N LEU A 178 3.23 5.17 -0.89
CA LEU A 178 4.14 6.19 -1.38
C LEU A 178 4.10 6.26 -2.92
N ASP A 179 4.24 7.47 -3.47
CA ASP A 179 4.55 7.64 -4.87
C ASP A 179 5.97 7.13 -5.19
N ARG A 180 6.27 6.95 -6.48
CA ARG A 180 7.54 6.38 -6.94
C ARG A 180 8.77 7.09 -6.36
N ARG A 181 8.77 8.42 -6.36
CA ARG A 181 9.90 9.20 -5.86
C ARG A 181 10.14 8.94 -4.37
N MET A 182 9.07 8.99 -3.57
CA MET A 182 9.17 8.76 -2.13
C MET A 182 9.55 7.31 -1.82
N ARG A 183 9.05 6.34 -2.61
CA ARG A 183 9.45 4.93 -2.52
C ARG A 183 10.96 4.78 -2.72
N ASP A 184 11.50 5.38 -3.80
CA ASP A 184 12.93 5.29 -4.13
C ASP A 184 13.81 5.94 -3.05
N GLU A 185 13.34 7.04 -2.42
CA GLU A 185 14.00 7.66 -1.28
C GLU A 185 14.06 6.70 -0.07
N VAL A 186 12.96 6.01 0.27
CA VAL A 186 12.93 5.02 1.37
C VAL A 186 13.83 3.82 1.08
N VAL A 187 13.81 3.29 -0.16
CA VAL A 187 14.70 2.21 -0.57
C VAL A 187 16.17 2.62 -0.44
N THR A 188 16.52 3.86 -0.78
CA THR A 188 17.87 4.40 -0.61
C THR A 188 18.29 4.39 0.86
N LEU A 189 17.43 4.85 1.78
CA LEU A 189 17.71 4.82 3.23
C LEU A 189 17.92 3.41 3.77
N LEU A 190 17.11 2.44 3.31
CA LEU A 190 17.29 1.03 3.69
C LEU A 190 18.61 0.45 3.17
N ARG A 191 19.03 0.84 1.95
CA ARG A 191 20.32 0.43 1.38
C ARG A 191 21.51 1.06 2.12
N GLU A 192 21.40 2.31 2.53
CA GLU A 192 22.43 2.95 3.36
C GLU A 192 22.60 2.20 4.70
N ALA A 193 21.51 1.84 5.37
CA ALA A 193 21.56 1.02 6.58
C ALA A 193 22.24 -0.34 6.35
N LEU A 194 21.99 -1.00 5.22
CA LEU A 194 22.68 -2.25 4.85
C LEU A 194 24.19 -2.05 4.64
N LEU A 195 24.58 -0.97 3.97
CA LEU A 195 26.00 -0.65 3.74
C LEU A 195 26.75 -0.35 5.06
N GLU A 196 26.05 0.15 6.07
CA GLU A 196 26.58 0.34 7.43
C GLU A 196 26.61 -0.96 8.25
N GLY A 197 26.21 -2.10 7.66
CA GLY A 197 26.28 -3.43 8.28
C GLY A 197 25.00 -3.85 9.01
N CYS A 198 23.92 -3.09 8.92
CA CYS A 198 22.62 -3.50 9.48
C CYS A 198 22.06 -4.71 8.72
N ALA A 199 21.58 -5.73 9.44
CA ALA A 199 20.80 -6.82 8.85
C ALA A 199 19.36 -6.36 8.67
N LEU A 200 18.77 -6.60 7.49
CA LEU A 200 17.44 -6.11 7.13
C LEU A 200 16.50 -7.27 6.82
N LEU A 201 15.39 -7.35 7.57
CA LEU A 201 14.22 -8.14 7.20
C LEU A 201 13.16 -7.18 6.65
N THR A 202 12.96 -7.18 5.33
CA THR A 202 11.93 -6.35 4.69
C THR A 202 10.72 -7.22 4.35
N ILE A 203 9.55 -6.75 4.71
CA ILE A 203 8.26 -7.36 4.35
C ILE A 203 7.59 -6.42 3.35
N THR A 204 7.26 -6.92 2.17
CA THR A 204 6.56 -6.12 1.15
C THR A 204 5.78 -6.99 0.18
N HIS A 205 4.81 -6.41 -0.50
CA HIS A 205 4.17 -7.01 -1.68
C HIS A 205 4.74 -6.44 -2.99
N ASP A 206 5.62 -5.42 -2.89
CA ASP A 206 6.25 -4.76 -4.04
C ASP A 206 7.57 -5.46 -4.40
N LEU A 207 7.54 -6.17 -5.53
CA LEU A 207 8.72 -6.89 -6.05
C LEU A 207 9.79 -5.95 -6.62
N GLU A 208 9.45 -4.71 -7.01
CA GLU A 208 10.45 -3.72 -7.42
C GLU A 208 11.31 -3.29 -6.23
N VAL A 209 10.71 -3.18 -5.04
CA VAL A 209 11.46 -2.93 -3.79
C VAL A 209 12.38 -4.11 -3.47
N ALA A 210 11.89 -5.35 -3.60
CA ALA A 210 12.72 -6.54 -3.40
C ALA A 210 13.90 -6.59 -4.38
N GLU A 211 13.67 -6.27 -5.65
CA GLU A 211 14.69 -6.21 -6.71
C GLU A 211 15.71 -5.09 -6.42
N ALA A 212 15.25 -3.91 -6.02
CA ALA A 212 16.11 -2.78 -5.69
C ALA A 212 16.99 -3.01 -4.45
N LEU A 213 16.49 -3.70 -3.43
CA LEU A 213 17.26 -4.08 -2.24
C LEU A 213 18.25 -5.22 -2.53
N GLY A 214 17.90 -6.13 -3.44
CA GLY A 214 18.71 -7.30 -3.77
C GLY A 214 18.75 -8.34 -2.65
N GLY A 215 19.89 -9.01 -2.48
CA GLY A 215 20.11 -10.06 -1.46
C GLY A 215 19.20 -11.26 -1.64
N ARG A 216 18.53 -11.72 -0.59
CA ARG A 216 17.65 -12.89 -0.63
C ARG A 216 16.18 -12.52 -0.62
N LEU A 217 15.40 -13.30 -1.36
CA LEU A 217 13.95 -13.23 -1.43
C LEU A 217 13.35 -14.52 -0.87
N ALA A 218 12.34 -14.39 0.00
CA ALA A 218 11.53 -15.51 0.46
C ALA A 218 10.06 -15.25 0.13
N VAL A 219 9.41 -16.23 -0.47
CA VAL A 219 7.99 -16.17 -0.82
C VAL A 219 7.19 -16.94 0.21
N ILE A 220 6.24 -16.28 0.85
CA ILE A 220 5.36 -16.87 1.85
C ILE A 220 3.94 -17.03 1.29
N GLN A 221 3.36 -18.21 1.49
CA GLN A 221 1.97 -18.53 1.15
C GLN A 221 1.35 -19.34 2.30
N GLN A 222 0.16 -18.97 2.74
CA GLN A 222 -0.59 -19.67 3.80
C GLN A 222 0.25 -19.96 5.05
N GLY A 223 1.08 -18.99 5.46
CA GLY A 223 1.92 -19.09 6.65
C GLY A 223 3.20 -19.91 6.50
N GLN A 224 3.58 -20.33 5.30
CA GLN A 224 4.81 -21.10 5.03
C GLN A 224 5.69 -20.41 4.01
N ILE A 225 7.02 -20.47 4.18
CA ILE A 225 7.96 -20.11 3.13
C ILE A 225 7.97 -21.25 2.12
N ILE A 226 7.45 -20.99 0.91
CA ILE A 226 7.30 -21.95 -0.16
C ILE A 226 8.49 -21.96 -1.13
N GLU A 227 9.20 -20.84 -1.20
CA GLU A 227 10.39 -20.69 -2.04
C GLU A 227 11.30 -19.61 -1.44
N GLN A 228 12.61 -19.84 -1.47
CA GLN A 228 13.61 -18.91 -0.98
C GLN A 228 14.90 -19.04 -1.79
N GLY A 229 15.52 -17.90 -2.10
CA GLY A 229 16.77 -17.88 -2.86
C GLY A 229 17.33 -16.48 -3.03
N GLU A 230 18.39 -16.36 -3.81
CA GLU A 230 18.92 -15.08 -4.27
C GLU A 230 17.86 -14.34 -5.10
N THR A 231 17.62 -13.06 -4.80
CA THR A 231 16.54 -12.26 -5.41
C THR A 231 16.62 -12.30 -6.94
N ALA A 232 17.78 -12.01 -7.52
CA ALA A 232 17.96 -11.97 -8.97
C ALA A 232 17.63 -13.31 -9.62
N ARG A 233 18.06 -14.43 -9.01
CA ARG A 233 17.79 -15.78 -9.52
C ARG A 233 16.32 -16.15 -9.43
N LEU A 234 15.69 -15.87 -8.28
CA LEU A 234 14.29 -16.21 -8.04
C LEU A 234 13.36 -15.40 -8.94
N MET A 235 13.70 -14.14 -9.21
CA MET A 235 12.96 -13.28 -10.15
C MET A 235 13.04 -13.77 -11.60
N GLN A 236 14.15 -14.40 -12.01
CA GLN A 236 14.34 -14.89 -13.37
C GLN A 236 13.83 -16.32 -13.59
N ALA A 237 13.95 -17.18 -12.60
CA ALA A 237 13.67 -18.61 -12.72
C ALA A 237 12.96 -19.19 -11.49
N PRO A 238 11.73 -18.72 -11.19
CA PRO A 238 10.94 -19.22 -10.07
C PRO A 238 10.53 -20.68 -10.33
N GLN A 239 10.60 -21.51 -9.29
CA GLN A 239 10.27 -22.94 -9.39
C GLN A 239 8.85 -23.22 -8.91
N HIS A 240 8.38 -22.50 -7.89
CA HIS A 240 7.06 -22.72 -7.32
C HIS A 240 5.97 -22.02 -8.14
N ALA A 241 4.85 -22.72 -8.42
CA ALA A 241 3.73 -22.18 -9.23
C ALA A 241 3.17 -20.85 -8.72
N TYR A 242 3.07 -20.68 -7.39
CA TYR A 242 2.61 -19.43 -6.80
C TYR A 242 3.60 -18.28 -7.04
N THR A 243 4.92 -18.53 -6.96
CA THR A 243 5.94 -17.51 -7.26
C THR A 243 5.87 -17.10 -8.72
N GLN A 244 5.68 -18.04 -9.64
CA GLN A 244 5.47 -17.76 -11.06
C GLN A 244 4.23 -16.89 -11.28
N ALA A 245 3.10 -17.21 -10.62
CA ALA A 245 1.88 -16.42 -10.68
C ALA A 245 2.07 -15.01 -10.12
N LEU A 246 2.79 -14.88 -8.98
CA LEU A 246 3.08 -13.60 -8.35
C LEU A 246 3.93 -12.69 -9.26
N LEU A 247 4.94 -13.25 -9.94
CA LEU A 247 5.77 -12.52 -10.89
C LEU A 247 4.99 -12.14 -12.16
N ALA A 248 4.20 -13.07 -12.71
CA ALA A 248 3.36 -12.81 -13.87
C ALA A 248 2.26 -11.76 -13.61
N ALA A 249 1.84 -11.60 -12.36
CA ALA A 249 0.86 -10.61 -11.95
C ALA A 249 1.38 -9.17 -11.88
N GLN A 250 2.71 -8.96 -11.99
CA GLN A 250 3.28 -7.60 -11.98
C GLN A 250 2.82 -6.79 -13.20
N PRO A 251 2.49 -5.48 -13.05
CA PRO A 251 2.05 -4.64 -14.16
C PRO A 251 2.98 -4.66 -15.38
N ARG A 252 4.29 -4.79 -15.18
CA ARG A 252 5.27 -4.91 -16.27
C ARG A 252 5.09 -6.16 -17.14
N CYS A 253 4.46 -7.20 -16.61
CA CYS A 253 4.18 -8.45 -17.33
C CYS A 253 2.78 -8.47 -17.96
N TRP A 254 1.96 -7.43 -17.75
CA TRP A 254 0.62 -7.39 -18.34
C TRP A 254 0.70 -7.18 -19.85
N PRO A 255 -0.16 -7.83 -20.63
CA PRO A 255 -0.32 -7.50 -22.02
C PRO A 255 -0.89 -6.08 -22.15
N ASP A 256 -0.63 -5.43 -23.27
CA ASP A 256 -1.29 -4.17 -23.57
C ASP A 256 -2.80 -4.42 -23.66
N SER A 257 -3.57 -3.62 -22.93
CA SER A 257 -5.02 -3.75 -22.93
C SER A 257 -5.58 -3.48 -24.33
N SER A 258 -6.46 -4.35 -24.82
CA SER A 258 -7.23 -4.09 -26.03
C SER A 258 -8.17 -2.91 -25.74
N LYS A 259 -7.87 -1.76 -26.32
CA LYS A 259 -8.63 -0.53 -26.08
C LYS A 259 -9.93 -0.57 -26.90
N PRO A 260 -11.08 -0.21 -26.29
CA PRO A 260 -12.34 -0.10 -27.02
C PRO A 260 -12.26 0.95 -28.14
N GLN A 261 -13.19 0.92 -29.09
CA GLN A 261 -13.27 1.96 -30.12
C GLN A 261 -13.76 3.26 -29.51
N LEU A 262 -13.13 4.37 -29.92
CA LEU A 262 -13.54 5.70 -29.49
C LEU A 262 -14.93 6.03 -30.06
N GLY A 263 -15.85 6.34 -29.16
CA GLY A 263 -17.22 6.71 -29.49
C GLY A 263 -17.49 8.22 -29.33
N GLU A 264 -18.71 8.54 -28.93
CA GLU A 264 -19.20 9.92 -28.74
C GLU A 264 -18.45 10.62 -27.59
N LEU A 265 -18.42 11.95 -27.64
CA LEU A 265 -17.89 12.79 -26.57
C LEU A 265 -18.79 12.70 -25.35
N LEU A 266 -18.24 12.26 -24.22
CA LEU A 266 -18.96 12.15 -22.95
C LEU A 266 -18.74 13.34 -22.03
N LEU A 267 -17.54 13.89 -22.05
CA LEU A 267 -17.12 14.96 -21.14
C LEU A 267 -16.07 15.85 -21.79
N GLU A 268 -16.20 17.17 -21.56
CA GLU A 268 -15.23 18.17 -21.95
C GLU A 268 -14.97 19.11 -20.76
N GLY A 269 -13.71 19.30 -20.42
CA GLY A 269 -13.22 20.27 -19.44
C GLY A 269 -12.39 21.34 -20.15
N VAL A 270 -12.74 22.61 -19.95
CA VAL A 270 -12.10 23.74 -20.62
C VAL A 270 -11.58 24.74 -19.59
N GLY A 271 -10.27 24.99 -19.60
CA GLY A 271 -9.61 25.98 -18.75
C GLY A 271 -9.76 25.72 -17.25
N LEU A 272 -9.82 24.45 -16.82
CA LEU A 272 -10.11 24.10 -15.44
C LEU A 272 -8.99 24.53 -14.48
N GLY A 273 -9.36 25.23 -13.41
CA GLY A 273 -8.47 25.63 -12.34
C GLY A 273 -9.06 25.40 -10.95
N LYS A 274 -8.19 25.06 -10.00
CA LYS A 274 -8.58 24.87 -8.59
C LYS A 274 -7.46 25.24 -7.63
N ALA A 275 -7.85 25.94 -6.52
CA ALA A 275 -6.98 26.26 -5.41
C ALA A 275 -7.72 26.00 -4.07
N PHE A 276 -6.98 25.76 -3.01
CA PHE A 276 -7.48 25.74 -1.63
C PHE A 276 -6.66 26.73 -0.80
N GLY A 277 -7.31 27.84 -0.41
CA GLY A 277 -6.62 28.95 0.23
C GLY A 277 -5.51 29.51 -0.68
N ALA A 278 -4.28 29.57 -0.19
CA ALA A 278 -3.13 30.03 -0.96
C ALA A 278 -2.50 28.95 -1.85
N GLN A 279 -2.89 27.66 -1.70
CA GLN A 279 -2.33 26.56 -2.45
C GLN A 279 -3.08 26.36 -3.77
N LYS A 280 -2.42 26.70 -4.88
CA LYS A 280 -2.91 26.40 -6.23
C LYS A 280 -2.60 24.92 -6.54
N LEU A 281 -3.62 24.13 -6.89
CA LEU A 281 -3.44 22.72 -7.26
C LEU A 281 -3.12 22.59 -8.75
N PHE A 282 -3.94 23.21 -9.58
CA PHE A 282 -3.75 23.22 -11.04
C PHE A 282 -4.48 24.43 -11.67
N ALA A 283 -4.10 24.75 -12.88
CA ALA A 283 -4.77 25.76 -13.69
C ALA A 283 -4.69 25.40 -15.17
N ASP A 284 -5.64 25.94 -15.93
CA ASP A 284 -5.76 25.81 -17.40
C ASP A 284 -5.71 24.35 -17.89
N ILE A 285 -6.35 23.44 -17.15
CA ILE A 285 -6.47 22.05 -17.58
C ILE A 285 -7.58 21.94 -18.62
N ASN A 286 -7.19 21.45 -19.81
CA ASN A 286 -8.08 21.18 -20.93
C ASN A 286 -8.05 19.68 -21.23
N LEU A 287 -9.23 19.04 -21.22
CA LEU A 287 -9.36 17.62 -21.55
C LEU A 287 -10.73 17.31 -22.12
N ASN A 288 -10.78 16.25 -22.92
CA ASN A 288 -12.00 15.64 -23.41
C ASN A 288 -11.94 14.13 -23.18
N ILE A 289 -13.09 13.51 -22.93
CA ILE A 289 -13.24 12.06 -22.76
C ILE A 289 -14.35 11.57 -23.65
N ARG A 290 -14.05 10.55 -24.46
CA ARG A 290 -14.99 9.87 -25.35
C ARG A 290 -15.38 8.51 -24.78
N ALA A 291 -16.52 7.99 -25.19
CA ALA A 291 -16.90 6.61 -24.91
C ALA A 291 -15.79 5.66 -25.37
N GLY A 292 -15.48 4.65 -24.59
CA GLY A 292 -14.38 3.71 -24.83
C GLY A 292 -12.97 4.28 -24.63
N GLU A 293 -12.80 5.54 -24.24
CA GLU A 293 -11.49 6.12 -24.00
C GLU A 293 -11.00 5.79 -22.59
N TRP A 294 -9.78 5.27 -22.46
CA TRP A 294 -9.12 5.02 -21.19
C TRP A 294 -7.94 5.97 -21.03
N LEU A 295 -8.04 6.87 -20.02
CA LEU A 295 -7.07 7.91 -19.69
C LEU A 295 -6.42 7.61 -18.36
N ALA A 296 -5.09 7.60 -18.29
CA ALA A 296 -4.36 7.62 -17.02
C ALA A 296 -4.16 9.06 -16.53
N LEU A 297 -4.48 9.31 -15.27
CA LEU A 297 -4.21 10.57 -14.59
C LEU A 297 -3.08 10.36 -13.60
N THR A 298 -1.90 10.88 -13.91
CA THR A 298 -0.66 10.71 -13.16
C THR A 298 -0.20 12.00 -12.51
N GLY A 299 0.81 11.94 -11.63
CA GLY A 299 1.41 13.09 -10.95
C GLY A 299 1.69 12.82 -9.48
N PRO A 300 2.45 13.70 -8.80
CA PRO A 300 2.81 13.56 -7.40
C PRO A 300 1.61 13.47 -6.46
N SER A 301 1.82 12.94 -5.26
CA SER A 301 0.82 12.99 -4.20
C SER A 301 0.47 14.45 -3.86
N GLY A 302 -0.83 14.74 -3.72
CA GLY A 302 -1.30 16.08 -3.39
C GLY A 302 -1.41 17.08 -4.55
N CYS A 303 -1.03 16.71 -5.80
CA CYS A 303 -1.15 17.62 -6.96
C CYS A 303 -2.59 17.85 -7.45
N GLY A 304 -3.59 17.19 -6.85
CA GLY A 304 -4.99 17.45 -7.14
C GLY A 304 -5.70 16.43 -8.05
N LYS A 305 -5.16 15.23 -8.28
CA LYS A 305 -5.77 14.17 -9.12
C LYS A 305 -7.22 13.85 -8.71
N THR A 306 -7.45 13.53 -7.43
CA THR A 306 -8.79 13.30 -6.87
C THR A 306 -9.68 14.54 -6.98
N THR A 307 -9.12 15.73 -6.79
CA THR A 307 -9.83 17.00 -6.92
C THR A 307 -10.31 17.24 -8.37
N LEU A 308 -9.44 16.99 -9.35
CA LEU A 308 -9.81 17.07 -10.76
C LEU A 308 -10.94 16.08 -11.08
N GLY A 309 -10.81 14.82 -10.62
CA GLY A 309 -11.87 13.83 -10.77
C GLY A 309 -13.21 14.26 -10.18
N ASN A 310 -13.21 14.84 -8.99
CA ASN A 310 -14.42 15.35 -8.35
C ASN A 310 -15.05 16.51 -9.15
N ILE A 311 -14.22 17.36 -9.80
CA ILE A 311 -14.69 18.42 -10.69
C ILE A 311 -15.31 17.82 -11.96
N LEU A 312 -14.65 16.87 -12.60
CA LEU A 312 -15.13 16.19 -13.80
C LEU A 312 -16.46 15.47 -13.55
N LEU A 313 -16.61 14.83 -12.39
CA LEU A 313 -17.84 14.17 -11.99
C LEU A 313 -18.95 15.13 -11.49
N GLY A 314 -18.65 16.40 -11.29
CA GLY A 314 -19.62 17.40 -10.80
C GLY A 314 -19.84 17.38 -9.29
N VAL A 315 -19.01 16.68 -8.53
CA VAL A 315 -19.04 16.66 -7.07
C VAL A 315 -18.46 17.96 -6.49
N LEU A 316 -17.50 18.56 -7.19
CA LEU A 316 -16.86 19.81 -6.80
C LEU A 316 -16.91 20.82 -7.95
N ARG A 317 -17.08 22.12 -7.63
CA ARG A 317 -17.01 23.19 -8.63
C ARG A 317 -15.55 23.62 -8.84
N PRO A 318 -15.13 23.85 -10.10
CA PRO A 318 -13.85 24.48 -10.37
C PRO A 318 -13.90 25.97 -9.95
N ASP A 319 -12.73 26.58 -9.71
CA ASP A 319 -12.63 28.02 -9.45
C ASP A 319 -12.50 28.80 -10.78
N ALA A 320 -12.00 28.14 -11.84
CA ALA A 320 -11.93 28.66 -13.19
C ALA A 320 -12.27 27.54 -14.19
N GLY A 321 -12.77 27.94 -15.36
CA GLY A 321 -13.15 27.02 -16.42
C GLY A 321 -14.53 26.40 -16.24
N VAL A 322 -14.88 25.47 -17.13
CA VAL A 322 -16.18 24.81 -17.17
C VAL A 322 -16.05 23.34 -17.57
N VAL A 323 -16.99 22.52 -17.07
CA VAL A 323 -17.12 21.10 -17.47
C VAL A 323 -18.46 20.90 -18.15
N HIS A 324 -18.42 20.44 -19.41
CA HIS A 324 -19.59 20.03 -20.16
C HIS A 324 -19.71 18.51 -20.09
N ARG A 325 -20.89 18.01 -19.71
CA ARG A 325 -21.21 16.58 -19.61
C ARG A 325 -22.30 16.25 -20.61
N HIS A 326 -21.95 15.41 -21.60
CA HIS A 326 -22.83 15.03 -22.69
C HIS A 326 -23.56 13.73 -22.38
N THR A 327 -24.25 13.68 -21.23
CA THR A 327 -25.05 12.53 -20.82
C THR A 327 -26.35 13.00 -20.14
N PRO A 328 -27.49 12.37 -20.44
CA PRO A 328 -28.77 12.70 -19.81
C PRO A 328 -28.90 12.09 -18.41
N SER A 329 -28.10 11.08 -18.07
CA SER A 329 -28.22 10.34 -16.81
C SER A 329 -27.26 10.87 -15.74
N PRO A 330 -27.73 11.26 -14.56
CA PRO A 330 -26.87 11.68 -13.46
C PRO A 330 -26.03 10.51 -12.88
N PHE A 331 -26.38 9.25 -13.23
CA PHE A 331 -25.71 8.05 -12.76
C PHE A 331 -24.76 7.46 -13.82
N ALA A 332 -24.68 8.07 -15.02
CA ALA A 332 -23.80 7.61 -16.09
C ALA A 332 -22.30 7.69 -15.72
N PHE A 333 -21.95 8.60 -14.83
CA PHE A 333 -20.58 8.79 -14.37
C PHE A 333 -20.46 8.29 -12.93
N GLN A 334 -19.59 7.31 -12.73
CA GLN A 334 -19.40 6.66 -11.43
C GLN A 334 -17.99 6.90 -10.90
N LYS A 335 -17.87 7.00 -9.57
CA LYS A 335 -16.59 7.11 -8.89
C LYS A 335 -16.29 5.84 -8.10
N LEU A 336 -15.12 5.28 -8.33
CA LEU A 336 -14.50 4.31 -7.45
C LEU A 336 -13.52 5.05 -6.52
N TYR A 337 -13.81 5.05 -5.24
CA TYR A 337 -13.03 5.78 -4.23
C TYR A 337 -11.76 5.02 -3.86
N GLN A 338 -10.70 5.74 -3.54
CA GLN A 338 -9.48 5.20 -2.98
C GLN A 338 -9.74 4.47 -1.65
N ASP A 339 -10.58 5.06 -0.77
CA ASP A 339 -11.08 4.36 0.40
C ASP A 339 -12.45 3.74 0.11
N PRO A 340 -12.56 2.40 -0.01
CA PRO A 340 -13.80 1.74 -0.34
C PRO A 340 -14.89 1.93 0.73
N VAL A 341 -14.52 2.20 1.98
CA VAL A 341 -15.48 2.48 3.06
C VAL A 341 -16.34 3.70 2.73
N ALA A 342 -15.78 4.70 2.06
CA ALA A 342 -16.52 5.88 1.60
C ALA A 342 -17.62 5.56 0.55
N SER A 343 -17.62 4.35 -0.01
CA SER A 343 -18.64 3.91 -0.98
C SER A 343 -19.89 3.36 -0.33
N PHE A 344 -19.91 3.11 0.97
CA PHE A 344 -21.00 2.40 1.64
C PHE A 344 -21.49 3.12 2.90
N PRO A 345 -22.79 3.02 3.24
CA PRO A 345 -23.32 3.49 4.51
C PRO A 345 -22.75 2.66 5.67
N LEU A 346 -22.09 3.30 6.64
CA LEU A 346 -21.40 2.62 7.75
C LEU A 346 -22.33 1.85 8.72
N ARG A 347 -23.62 2.22 8.77
CA ARG A 347 -24.57 1.63 9.72
C ARG A 347 -25.43 0.52 9.15
N GLN A 348 -25.32 0.25 7.86
CA GLN A 348 -26.07 -0.82 7.16
C GLN A 348 -25.16 -2.00 6.85
N SER A 349 -25.75 -3.20 6.70
CA SER A 349 -25.04 -4.31 6.09
C SER A 349 -24.77 -4.03 4.62
N LEU A 350 -23.74 -4.67 4.06
CA LEU A 350 -23.48 -4.58 2.62
C LEU A 350 -24.67 -5.11 1.81
N ARG A 351 -25.34 -6.17 2.30
CA ARG A 351 -26.56 -6.72 1.69
C ARG A 351 -27.66 -5.67 1.58
N ASP A 352 -27.96 -4.98 2.66
CA ASP A 352 -29.02 -3.96 2.67
C ASP A 352 -28.70 -2.82 1.71
N SER A 353 -27.42 -2.33 1.74
CA SER A 353 -26.96 -1.28 0.86
C SER A 353 -27.09 -1.66 -0.63
N ILE A 354 -26.71 -2.88 -1.01
CA ILE A 354 -26.82 -3.36 -2.39
C ILE A 354 -28.28 -3.62 -2.77
N SER A 355 -29.08 -4.19 -1.87
CA SER A 355 -30.52 -4.43 -2.10
C SER A 355 -31.28 -3.12 -2.33
N ASP A 356 -30.96 -2.07 -1.56
CA ASP A 356 -31.55 -0.75 -1.74
C ASP A 356 -31.17 -0.13 -3.08
N LEU A 357 -29.90 -0.28 -3.49
CA LEU A 357 -29.42 0.17 -4.81
C LEU A 357 -30.14 -0.57 -5.94
N CYS A 358 -30.22 -1.89 -5.86
CA CYS A 358 -30.92 -2.73 -6.85
C CYS A 358 -32.38 -2.31 -6.99
N ARG A 359 -33.10 -2.15 -5.87
CA ARG A 359 -34.51 -1.75 -5.84
C ARG A 359 -34.72 -0.37 -6.41
N ARG A 360 -33.86 0.59 -6.07
CA ARG A 360 -33.96 1.99 -6.51
C ARG A 360 -33.73 2.15 -8.01
N HIS A 361 -32.84 1.36 -8.58
CA HIS A 361 -32.40 1.47 -9.98
C HIS A 361 -32.94 0.35 -10.89
N GLY A 362 -33.73 -0.57 -10.37
CA GLY A 362 -34.34 -1.66 -11.16
C GLY A 362 -33.36 -2.75 -11.56
N HIS A 363 -32.27 -2.93 -10.85
CA HIS A 363 -31.29 -3.99 -11.14
C HIS A 363 -31.63 -5.29 -10.41
N ALA A 364 -31.36 -6.43 -11.04
CA ALA A 364 -31.53 -7.72 -10.41
C ALA A 364 -30.38 -7.98 -9.40
N TYR A 365 -30.74 -8.32 -8.16
CA TYR A 365 -29.73 -8.65 -7.11
C TYR A 365 -28.84 -9.84 -7.53
N ALA A 366 -29.40 -10.80 -8.31
CA ALA A 366 -28.66 -11.93 -8.86
C ALA A 366 -27.49 -11.50 -9.78
N ALA A 367 -27.63 -10.38 -10.52
CA ALA A 367 -26.53 -9.87 -11.33
C ALA A 367 -25.35 -9.43 -10.46
N PHE A 368 -25.62 -8.82 -9.31
CA PHE A 368 -24.56 -8.46 -8.35
C PHE A 368 -23.88 -9.68 -7.75
N THR A 369 -24.65 -10.72 -7.36
CA THR A 369 -24.04 -11.94 -6.80
C THR A 369 -23.21 -12.72 -7.83
N THR A 370 -23.57 -12.66 -9.12
CA THR A 370 -22.71 -13.19 -10.19
C THR A 370 -21.38 -12.44 -10.26
N MET A 371 -21.39 -11.11 -10.20
CA MET A 371 -20.15 -10.30 -10.17
C MET A 371 -19.30 -10.59 -8.92
N MET A 372 -19.91 -10.87 -7.78
CA MET A 372 -19.21 -11.32 -6.57
C MET A 372 -18.45 -12.63 -6.81
N ALA A 373 -19.09 -13.60 -7.46
CA ALA A 373 -18.47 -14.89 -7.80
C ALA A 373 -17.30 -14.71 -8.78
N ASP A 374 -17.46 -13.88 -9.82
CA ASP A 374 -16.41 -13.56 -10.79
C ASP A 374 -15.20 -12.86 -10.12
N LEU A 375 -15.43 -12.16 -9.02
CA LEU A 375 -14.39 -11.51 -8.20
C LEU A 375 -13.86 -12.40 -7.05
N GLU A 376 -14.25 -13.69 -7.02
CA GLU A 376 -13.86 -14.65 -5.98
C GLU A 376 -14.20 -14.16 -4.55
N LEU A 377 -15.41 -13.61 -4.40
CA LEU A 377 -15.93 -13.13 -3.14
C LEU A 377 -17.07 -13.99 -2.62
N ASP A 378 -16.99 -14.37 -1.34
CA ASP A 378 -18.07 -15.07 -0.67
C ASP A 378 -19.22 -14.12 -0.36
N THR A 379 -20.44 -14.50 -0.79
CA THR A 379 -21.66 -13.72 -0.52
C THR A 379 -22.00 -13.62 0.97
N ALA A 380 -21.46 -14.50 1.83
CA ALA A 380 -21.60 -14.40 3.29
C ALA A 380 -21.00 -13.10 3.86
N MET A 381 -20.06 -12.47 3.16
CA MET A 381 -19.50 -11.16 3.53
C MET A 381 -20.55 -10.05 3.50
N LEU A 382 -21.58 -10.18 2.67
CA LEU A 382 -22.64 -9.19 2.52
C LEU A 382 -23.49 -8.99 3.79
N GLU A 383 -23.48 -9.95 4.71
CA GLU A 383 -24.14 -9.82 6.03
C GLU A 383 -23.38 -8.89 6.97
N ARG A 384 -22.13 -8.58 6.66
CA ARG A 384 -21.28 -7.72 7.48
C ARG A 384 -21.49 -6.26 7.11
N ARG A 385 -21.06 -5.38 8.02
CA ARG A 385 -20.91 -3.94 7.77
C ARG A 385 -19.60 -3.68 7.03
N PRO A 386 -19.44 -2.50 6.39
CA PRO A 386 -18.21 -2.15 5.67
C PRO A 386 -16.92 -2.25 6.50
N ASP A 387 -16.99 -1.95 7.80
CA ASP A 387 -15.88 -2.05 8.75
C ASP A 387 -15.57 -3.48 9.21
N GLY A 388 -16.43 -4.43 8.93
CA GLY A 388 -16.26 -5.86 9.22
C GLY A 388 -15.68 -6.69 8.08
N VAL A 389 -15.28 -6.04 6.97
CA VAL A 389 -14.73 -6.68 5.76
C VAL A 389 -13.34 -6.11 5.49
N SER A 390 -12.42 -6.93 4.99
CA SER A 390 -11.08 -6.44 4.65
C SER A 390 -11.12 -5.36 3.56
N GLY A 391 -10.16 -4.43 3.58
CA GLY A 391 -10.13 -3.33 2.61
C GLY A 391 -10.09 -3.81 1.15
N GLY A 392 -9.39 -4.90 0.87
CA GLY A 392 -9.32 -5.48 -0.48
C GLY A 392 -10.62 -6.14 -0.93
N GLU A 393 -11.31 -6.85 -0.05
CA GLU A 393 -12.63 -7.42 -0.32
C GLU A 393 -13.66 -6.31 -0.55
N LEU A 394 -13.67 -5.30 0.32
CA LEU A 394 -14.58 -4.15 0.19
C LEU A 394 -14.34 -3.37 -1.10
N GLN A 395 -13.10 -3.25 -1.55
CA GLN A 395 -12.76 -2.61 -2.82
C GLN A 395 -13.35 -3.37 -4.01
N ARG A 396 -13.25 -4.70 -4.02
CA ARG A 396 -13.84 -5.55 -5.06
C ARG A 396 -15.38 -5.48 -5.04
N ILE A 397 -15.99 -5.43 -3.86
CA ILE A 397 -17.44 -5.21 -3.70
C ILE A 397 -17.84 -3.83 -4.26
N ALA A 398 -17.03 -2.79 -4.02
CA ALA A 398 -17.28 -1.44 -4.55
C ALA A 398 -17.19 -1.42 -6.09
N ILE A 399 -16.26 -2.17 -6.69
CA ILE A 399 -16.18 -2.34 -8.16
C ILE A 399 -17.44 -3.02 -8.70
N ALA A 400 -17.86 -4.15 -8.12
CA ALA A 400 -19.09 -4.82 -8.54
C ALA A 400 -20.31 -3.88 -8.44
N ARG A 401 -20.39 -3.07 -7.39
CA ARG A 401 -21.46 -2.09 -7.17
C ARG A 401 -21.53 -1.04 -8.29
N ILE A 402 -20.40 -0.46 -8.69
CA ILE A 402 -20.42 0.57 -9.75
C ILE A 402 -20.69 -0.05 -11.13
N LEU A 403 -20.17 -1.25 -11.40
CA LEU A 403 -20.41 -1.96 -12.67
C LEU A 403 -21.87 -2.36 -12.83
N LEU A 404 -22.57 -2.70 -11.73
CA LEU A 404 -24.00 -2.97 -11.73
C LEU A 404 -24.80 -1.78 -12.28
N MET A 405 -24.33 -0.54 -12.10
CA MET A 405 -24.99 0.67 -12.61
C MET A 405 -24.75 0.91 -14.11
N GLN A 406 -24.00 0.05 -14.79
CA GLN A 406 -23.67 0.18 -16.22
C GLN A 406 -23.18 1.59 -16.60
N PRO A 407 -22.12 2.09 -15.99
CA PRO A 407 -21.64 3.44 -16.19
C PRO A 407 -21.14 3.68 -17.62
N GLN A 408 -21.28 4.92 -18.12
CA GLN A 408 -20.62 5.37 -19.34
C GLN A 408 -19.17 5.83 -19.09
N LEU A 409 -18.89 6.33 -17.87
CA LEU A 409 -17.58 6.75 -17.41
C LEU A 409 -17.34 6.28 -15.99
N VAL A 410 -16.18 5.68 -15.74
CA VAL A 410 -15.68 5.38 -14.39
C VAL A 410 -14.45 6.23 -14.11
N PHE A 411 -14.50 7.01 -13.03
CA PHE A 411 -13.32 7.62 -12.43
C PHE A 411 -12.82 6.70 -11.32
N ALA A 412 -11.73 6.00 -11.56
CA ALA A 412 -11.13 5.04 -10.62
C ALA A 412 -9.92 5.67 -9.93
N ASP A 413 -10.09 6.00 -8.64
CA ASP A 413 -9.06 6.64 -7.81
C ASP A 413 -8.27 5.56 -7.07
N GLU A 414 -7.11 5.17 -7.60
CA GLU A 414 -6.25 4.12 -7.09
C GLU A 414 -7.00 2.80 -6.78
N PRO A 415 -7.71 2.22 -7.76
CA PRO A 415 -8.71 1.18 -7.53
C PRO A 415 -8.16 -0.12 -6.94
N THR A 416 -6.86 -0.32 -6.95
CA THR A 416 -6.21 -1.57 -6.53
C THR A 416 -5.04 -1.37 -5.57
N SER A 417 -4.85 -0.16 -5.02
CA SER A 417 -3.71 0.18 -4.14
C SER A 417 -3.68 -0.61 -2.81
N ARG A 418 -4.79 -1.27 -2.44
CA ARG A 418 -4.90 -2.08 -1.22
C ARG A 418 -4.80 -3.59 -1.47
N LEU A 419 -4.61 -4.00 -2.73
CA LEU A 419 -4.59 -5.40 -3.15
C LEU A 419 -3.15 -5.89 -3.30
N ASP A 420 -2.94 -7.19 -3.07
CA ASP A 420 -1.72 -7.85 -3.52
C ASP A 420 -1.70 -8.02 -5.05
N ALA A 421 -0.54 -8.27 -5.64
CA ALA A 421 -0.35 -8.23 -7.08
C ALA A 421 -1.27 -9.20 -7.86
N ILE A 422 -1.51 -10.41 -7.35
CA ILE A 422 -2.38 -11.40 -8.01
C ILE A 422 -3.83 -10.92 -8.00
N THR A 423 -4.31 -10.50 -6.82
CA THR A 423 -5.67 -9.98 -6.67
C THR A 423 -5.84 -8.66 -7.45
N GLN A 424 -4.80 -7.81 -7.48
CA GLN A 424 -4.77 -6.56 -8.27
C GLN A 424 -4.98 -6.86 -9.75
N LYS A 425 -4.18 -7.79 -10.32
CA LYS A 425 -4.30 -8.17 -11.73
C LYS A 425 -5.70 -8.69 -12.05
N HIS A 426 -6.18 -9.66 -11.28
CA HIS A 426 -7.51 -10.24 -11.48
C HIS A 426 -8.62 -9.18 -11.41
N THR A 427 -8.54 -8.28 -10.44
CA THR A 427 -9.52 -7.20 -10.25
C THR A 427 -9.48 -6.19 -11.41
N MET A 428 -8.28 -5.84 -11.89
CA MET A 428 -8.13 -4.95 -13.04
C MET A 428 -8.62 -5.61 -14.33
N ASP A 429 -8.27 -6.87 -14.57
CA ASP A 429 -8.74 -7.63 -15.74
C ASP A 429 -10.29 -7.67 -15.77
N PHE A 430 -10.93 -7.93 -14.62
CA PHE A 430 -12.38 -7.91 -14.49
C PHE A 430 -12.98 -6.53 -14.78
N LEU A 431 -12.43 -5.47 -14.19
CA LEU A 431 -12.87 -4.09 -14.42
C LEU A 431 -12.76 -3.70 -15.90
N LEU A 432 -11.58 -3.91 -16.49
CA LEU A 432 -11.31 -3.53 -17.88
C LEU A 432 -12.17 -4.33 -18.88
N GLN A 433 -12.37 -5.62 -18.62
CA GLN A 433 -13.24 -6.46 -19.44
C GLN A 433 -14.71 -5.99 -19.38
N ALA A 434 -15.21 -5.66 -18.18
CA ALA A 434 -16.55 -5.14 -18.01
C ALA A 434 -16.75 -3.79 -18.73
N LEU A 435 -15.79 -2.85 -18.58
CA LEU A 435 -15.83 -1.55 -19.26
C LEU A 435 -15.71 -1.69 -20.79
N GLY A 436 -14.86 -2.62 -21.27
CA GLY A 436 -14.71 -2.92 -22.69
C GLY A 436 -16.00 -3.44 -23.34
N ARG A 437 -16.74 -4.30 -22.66
CA ARG A 437 -18.03 -4.83 -23.15
C ARG A 437 -19.11 -3.76 -23.32
N THR A 438 -19.09 -2.73 -22.49
CA THR A 438 -20.07 -1.64 -22.50
C THR A 438 -19.57 -0.39 -23.25
N ASN A 439 -18.39 -0.44 -23.83
CA ASN A 439 -17.68 0.72 -24.40
C ASN A 439 -17.60 1.91 -23.42
N ALA A 440 -17.47 1.64 -22.13
CA ALA A 440 -17.38 2.67 -21.10
C ALA A 440 -15.98 3.30 -21.06
N ALA A 441 -15.94 4.60 -20.76
CA ALA A 441 -14.70 5.32 -20.56
C ALA A 441 -14.13 5.07 -19.16
N LEU A 442 -12.81 5.18 -19.03
CA LEU A 442 -12.08 5.07 -17.76
C LEU A 442 -11.14 6.26 -17.59
N ILE A 443 -11.21 6.91 -16.43
CA ILE A 443 -10.13 7.78 -15.93
C ILE A 443 -9.49 7.04 -14.77
N LEU A 444 -8.28 6.53 -14.97
CA LEU A 444 -7.52 5.76 -13.98
C LEU A 444 -6.50 6.66 -13.30
N VAL A 445 -6.65 6.89 -12.00
CA VAL A 445 -5.59 7.47 -11.16
C VAL A 445 -4.74 6.34 -10.60
N THR A 446 -3.46 6.40 -10.82
CA THR A 446 -2.49 5.45 -10.28
C THR A 446 -1.13 6.10 -10.07
N HIS A 447 -0.37 5.58 -9.11
CA HIS A 447 1.04 5.92 -8.88
C HIS A 447 2.00 4.95 -9.61
N ASP A 448 1.46 3.89 -10.19
CA ASP A 448 2.21 2.91 -10.98
C ASP A 448 2.21 3.32 -12.45
N ASP A 449 3.34 3.88 -12.90
CA ASP A 449 3.52 4.34 -14.29
C ASP A 449 3.38 3.18 -15.28
N THR A 450 3.83 1.99 -14.92
CA THR A 450 3.76 0.80 -15.75
C THR A 450 2.31 0.35 -15.94
N MET A 451 1.51 0.37 -14.86
CA MET A 451 0.07 0.12 -14.95
C MET A 451 -0.61 1.18 -15.82
N ALA A 452 -0.27 2.46 -15.63
CA ALA A 452 -0.82 3.53 -16.45
C ALA A 452 -0.57 3.30 -17.95
N GLU A 453 0.66 2.94 -18.33
CA GLU A 453 1.04 2.64 -19.72
C GLU A 453 0.31 1.43 -20.30
N ARG A 454 0.19 0.33 -19.50
CA ARG A 454 -0.45 -0.92 -19.95
C ARG A 454 -1.97 -0.78 -20.11
N VAL A 455 -2.61 -0.01 -19.24
CA VAL A 455 -4.07 0.13 -19.21
C VAL A 455 -4.53 1.26 -20.12
N ALA A 456 -3.91 2.44 -20.05
CA ALA A 456 -4.43 3.62 -20.70
C ALA A 456 -3.94 3.81 -22.15
N GLY A 457 -4.80 4.42 -22.97
CA GLY A 457 -4.45 4.86 -24.34
C GLY A 457 -3.79 6.22 -24.40
N ARG A 458 -4.00 7.01 -23.35
CA ARG A 458 -3.51 8.38 -23.18
C ARG A 458 -3.24 8.65 -21.72
N SER A 459 -2.25 9.47 -21.42
CA SER A 459 -1.97 9.94 -20.08
C SER A 459 -2.06 11.46 -19.97
N LEU A 460 -2.53 11.94 -18.83
CA LEU A 460 -2.49 13.34 -18.42
C LEU A 460 -1.71 13.42 -17.11
N SER A 461 -0.58 14.13 -17.12
CA SER A 461 0.21 14.34 -15.92
C SER A 461 -0.12 15.71 -15.31
N LEU A 462 -0.53 15.72 -14.03
CA LEU A 462 -0.63 16.94 -13.25
C LEU A 462 0.73 17.25 -12.63
N SER A 463 1.30 18.41 -12.98
CA SER A 463 2.48 18.96 -12.29
C SER A 463 2.02 19.75 -11.08
N ALA A 464 2.77 19.62 -9.98
CA ALA A 464 2.54 20.41 -8.76
C ALA A 464 2.86 21.89 -8.97
#